data_59a3875196bf312eee91549dc2bcf208
#
_entry.id   59a3875196bf312eee91549dc2bcf208
#
_cell.length_a   1.000
_cell.length_b   1.000
_cell.length_c   1.000
_cell.angle_alpha   90.00
_cell.angle_beta   90.00
_cell.angle_gamma   90.00
#
_symmetry.space_group_name_H-M   'P 1'
#
loop_
_entity.id
_entity.type
_entity.pdbx_description
1 polymer ?
#
loop_
_entity_poly.entity_id
_entity_poly.type
_entity_poly.pdbx_seq_one_letter_code
_entity_poly.pdbx_strand_id
1 'polypeptide(L)'
;MANNTVRHINIIGHQNPDTDSICSALAYAWLKNRGSLTGLYEARRAGHVNRETRFVLQHFGVEPPRLCTDVSPQIKDIDIRKQAGIDGEMSLRAAWNLMRDVEIDTLC
;
A
#
# COMPACT_ATOMS: atom_id res chain seq x y z
N MET A 1 9.53 32.89 -5.06
CA MET A 1 8.69 32.13 -5.99
C MET A 1 8.47 30.74 -5.47
N ALA A 2 7.26 30.38 -5.26
CA ALA A 2 6.95 29.02 -4.89
C ALA A 2 7.30 28.09 -6.05
N ASN A 3 8.14 27.10 -5.80
CA ASN A 3 8.38 26.03 -6.75
C ASN A 3 7.08 25.23 -6.90
N ASN A 4 6.36 25.47 -7.98
CA ASN A 4 5.18 24.68 -8.34
C ASN A 4 5.61 23.30 -8.87
N THR A 5 6.37 22.58 -8.07
CA THR A 5 6.73 21.19 -8.41
C THR A 5 5.54 20.31 -8.08
N VAL A 6 4.86 19.84 -9.12
CA VAL A 6 3.78 18.87 -8.96
C VAL A 6 4.40 17.57 -8.45
N ARG A 7 3.98 17.12 -7.28
CA ARG A 7 4.42 15.84 -6.72
C ARG A 7 3.66 14.71 -7.41
N HIS A 8 4.38 13.79 -7.99
CA HIS A 8 3.79 12.59 -8.57
C HIS A 8 3.72 11.50 -7.50
N ILE A 9 2.53 11.05 -7.18
CA ILE A 9 2.29 10.07 -6.12
C ILE A 9 1.62 8.84 -6.73
N ASN A 10 2.28 7.69 -6.59
CA ASN A 10 1.72 6.42 -7.02
C ASN A 10 0.89 5.78 -5.91
N ILE A 11 -0.30 5.31 -6.26
CA ILE A 11 -1.17 4.59 -5.34
C ILE A 11 -1.17 3.14 -5.76
N ILE A 12 -0.67 2.28 -4.89
CA ILE A 12 -0.41 0.87 -5.18
C ILE A 12 -1.12 0.00 -4.15
N GLY A 13 -1.78 -1.05 -4.61
CA GLY A 13 -2.37 -2.06 -3.74
C GLY A 13 -1.45 -3.25 -3.53
N HIS A 14 -2.05 -4.44 -3.43
CA HIS A 14 -1.33 -5.68 -3.14
C HIS A 14 -0.38 -6.10 -4.25
N GLN A 15 0.64 -6.89 -3.90
CA GLN A 15 1.58 -7.47 -4.86
C GLN A 15 0.87 -8.42 -5.84
N ASN A 16 -0.09 -9.20 -5.35
CA ASN A 16 -0.98 -10.01 -6.19
C ASN A 16 -2.35 -9.33 -6.20
N PRO A 17 -2.57 -8.35 -7.09
CA PRO A 17 -3.75 -7.52 -7.01
C PRO A 17 -5.01 -8.28 -7.41
N ASP A 18 -6.00 -8.23 -6.54
CA ASP A 18 -7.37 -8.66 -6.84
C ASP A 18 -8.19 -7.48 -7.37
N THR A 19 -9.45 -7.74 -7.68
CA THR A 19 -10.35 -6.69 -8.19
C THR A 19 -10.50 -5.53 -7.21
N ASP A 20 -10.63 -5.84 -5.93
CA ASP A 20 -10.76 -4.84 -4.88
C ASP A 20 -9.52 -3.94 -4.80
N SER A 21 -8.34 -4.53 -4.83
CA SER A 21 -7.07 -3.81 -4.79
C SER A 21 -6.93 -2.84 -5.96
N ILE A 22 -7.22 -3.29 -7.16
CA ILE A 22 -7.13 -2.46 -8.38
C ILE A 22 -8.18 -1.35 -8.37
N CYS A 23 -9.43 -1.69 -8.07
CA CYS A 23 -10.51 -0.72 -8.06
C CYS A 23 -10.34 0.33 -6.96
N SER A 24 -9.87 -0.07 -5.79
CA SER A 24 -9.58 0.85 -4.69
C SER A 24 -8.48 1.84 -5.04
N ALA A 25 -7.41 1.39 -5.68
CA ALA A 25 -6.32 2.26 -6.12
C ALA A 25 -6.81 3.29 -7.15
N LEU A 26 -7.60 2.85 -8.13
CA LEU A 26 -8.18 3.72 -9.13
C LEU A 26 -9.13 4.76 -8.52
N ALA A 27 -10.01 4.32 -7.63
CA ALA A 27 -10.97 5.20 -6.98
C ALA A 27 -10.28 6.22 -6.07
N TYR A 28 -9.30 5.80 -5.32
CA TYR A 28 -8.55 6.68 -4.42
C TYR A 28 -7.75 7.72 -5.20
N ALA A 29 -7.08 7.32 -6.27
CA ALA A 29 -6.35 8.25 -7.13
C ALA A 29 -7.30 9.30 -7.74
N TRP A 30 -8.45 8.85 -8.23
CA TRP A 30 -9.46 9.73 -8.79
C TRP A 30 -9.96 10.75 -7.75
N LEU A 31 -10.27 10.27 -6.54
CA LEU A 31 -10.77 11.14 -5.47
C LEU A 31 -9.72 12.18 -5.06
N LYS A 32 -8.47 11.75 -4.89
CA LYS A 32 -7.38 12.64 -4.50
C LYS A 32 -7.07 13.70 -5.56
N ASN A 33 -7.13 13.33 -6.83
CA ASN A 33 -6.87 14.28 -7.91
C ASN A 33 -7.91 15.39 -7.97
N ARG A 34 -9.12 15.16 -7.52
CA ARG A 34 -10.16 16.18 -7.50
C ARG A 34 -9.93 17.25 -6.45
N GLY A 35 -9.28 16.92 -5.35
CA GLY A 35 -9.05 17.83 -4.24
C GLY A 35 -7.63 18.37 -4.15
N SER A 36 -6.72 17.90 -5.00
CA SER A 36 -5.31 18.25 -4.90
C SER A 36 -4.94 19.38 -5.84
N LEU A 37 -4.28 20.40 -5.29
CA LEU A 37 -3.73 21.51 -6.07
C LEU A 37 -2.24 21.30 -6.39
N THR A 38 -1.55 20.42 -5.66
CA THR A 38 -0.10 20.29 -5.70
C THR A 38 0.39 18.86 -6.00
N GLY A 39 -0.52 17.88 -6.06
CA GLY A 39 -0.17 16.50 -6.29
C GLY A 39 -0.91 15.88 -7.45
N LEU A 40 -0.22 15.05 -8.22
CA LEU A 40 -0.81 14.19 -9.22
C LEU A 40 -0.77 12.77 -8.68
N TYR A 41 -1.94 12.18 -8.48
CA TYR A 41 -2.08 10.82 -7.99
C TYR A 41 -2.36 9.89 -9.17
N GLU A 42 -1.60 8.82 -9.25
CA GLU A 42 -1.75 7.81 -10.31
C GLU A 42 -1.87 6.43 -9.69
N ALA A 43 -2.91 5.69 -10.09
CA ALA A 43 -3.05 4.31 -9.69
C ALA A 43 -2.02 3.46 -10.43
N ARG A 44 -1.34 2.60 -9.71
CA ARG A 44 -0.38 1.63 -10.25
C ARG A 44 -0.72 0.25 -9.71
N ARG A 45 -0.27 -0.78 -10.37
CA ARG A 45 -0.41 -2.16 -9.90
C ARG A 45 0.96 -2.77 -9.63
N ALA A 46 1.01 -3.62 -8.63
CA ALA A 46 2.25 -4.29 -8.25
C ALA A 46 2.40 -5.69 -8.86
N GLY A 47 1.40 -6.15 -9.61
CA GLY A 47 1.40 -7.47 -10.23
C GLY A 47 0.43 -7.56 -11.39
N HIS A 48 0.23 -8.78 -11.89
CA HIS A 48 -0.63 -9.03 -13.03
C HIS A 48 -2.11 -8.85 -12.70
N VAL A 49 -2.86 -8.30 -13.64
CA VAL A 49 -4.31 -8.20 -13.56
C VAL A 49 -4.90 -9.58 -13.86
N ASN A 50 -5.69 -10.13 -12.93
CA ASN A 50 -6.34 -11.41 -13.13
C ASN A 50 -7.53 -11.30 -14.10
N ARG A 51 -8.10 -12.45 -14.50
CA ARG A 51 -9.20 -12.48 -15.46
C ARG A 51 -10.44 -11.75 -14.99
N GLU A 52 -10.79 -11.92 -13.73
CA GLU A 52 -11.95 -11.27 -13.12
C GLU A 52 -11.81 -9.76 -13.14
N THR A 53 -10.67 -9.25 -12.70
CA THR A 53 -10.38 -7.81 -12.70
C THR A 53 -10.38 -7.25 -14.12
N ARG A 54 -9.78 -7.97 -15.06
CA ARG A 54 -9.76 -7.56 -16.47
C ARG A 54 -11.18 -7.46 -17.04
N PHE A 55 -12.02 -8.43 -16.74
CA PHE A 55 -13.43 -8.42 -17.13
C PHE A 55 -14.15 -7.19 -16.58
N VAL A 56 -13.99 -6.91 -15.28
CA VAL A 56 -14.63 -5.77 -14.63
C VAL A 56 -14.19 -4.45 -15.26
N LEU A 57 -12.89 -4.28 -15.47
CA LEU A 57 -12.36 -3.06 -16.06
C LEU A 57 -12.84 -2.86 -17.51
N GLN A 58 -12.89 -3.92 -18.30
CA GLN A 58 -13.41 -3.87 -19.66
C GLN A 58 -14.90 -3.54 -19.69
N HIS A 59 -15.66 -4.13 -18.77
CA HIS A 59 -17.11 -3.90 -18.69
C HIS A 59 -17.43 -2.42 -18.44
N PHE A 60 -16.65 -1.77 -17.62
CA PHE A 60 -16.85 -0.34 -17.27
C PHE A 60 -16.00 0.61 -18.15
N GLY A 61 -15.28 0.09 -19.13
CA GLY A 61 -14.47 0.91 -20.01
C GLY A 61 -13.31 1.62 -19.34
N VAL A 62 -12.74 1.01 -18.31
CA VAL A 62 -11.61 1.55 -17.55
C VAL A 62 -10.33 0.84 -17.95
N GLU A 63 -9.29 1.61 -18.25
CA GLU A 63 -7.99 1.03 -18.57
C GLU A 63 -7.31 0.52 -17.28
N PRO A 64 -6.63 -0.66 -17.34
CA PRO A 64 -5.89 -1.14 -16.18
C PRO A 64 -4.73 -0.21 -15.83
N PRO A 65 -4.41 -0.07 -14.54
CA PRO A 65 -3.26 0.71 -14.11
C PRO A 65 -1.95 0.17 -14.69
N ARG A 66 -0.98 1.04 -14.88
CA ARG A 66 0.36 0.63 -15.30
C ARG A 66 1.07 -0.15 -14.20
N LEU A 67 1.90 -1.08 -14.60
CA LEU A 67 2.74 -1.83 -13.66
C LEU A 67 3.76 -0.90 -13.01
N CYS A 68 3.88 -1.00 -11.71
CA CYS A 68 4.95 -0.33 -10.98
C CYS A 68 6.15 -1.28 -10.91
N THR A 69 7.24 -0.91 -11.57
CA THR A 69 8.42 -1.77 -11.68
C THR A 69 9.42 -1.55 -10.56
N ASP A 70 9.33 -0.45 -9.83
CA ASP A 70 10.21 -0.14 -8.72
C ASP A 70 9.39 0.34 -7.52
N VAL A 71 9.18 -0.56 -6.59
CA VAL A 71 8.55 -0.29 -5.30
C VAL A 71 9.54 -0.53 -4.16
N SER A 72 10.85 -0.43 -4.45
CA SER A 72 11.88 -0.61 -3.43
C SER A 72 11.73 0.46 -2.36
N PRO A 73 11.34 0.10 -1.13
CA PRO A 73 11.24 1.07 -0.05
C PRO A 73 12.64 1.58 0.31
N GLN A 74 12.78 2.88 0.41
CA GLN A 74 13.99 3.48 0.94
C GLN A 74 13.88 3.57 2.46
N ILE A 75 14.99 3.60 3.15
CA ILE A 75 15.00 3.66 4.63
C ILE A 75 14.22 4.88 5.12
N LYS A 76 14.26 6.00 4.40
CA LYS A 76 13.48 7.20 4.73
C LYS A 76 11.97 7.01 4.65
N ASP A 77 11.51 6.01 3.91
CA ASP A 77 10.09 5.72 3.71
C ASP A 77 9.54 4.75 4.75
N ILE A 78 10.42 4.20 5.60
CA ILE A 78 10.06 3.21 6.61
C ILE A 78 9.97 3.88 7.97
N ASP A 79 8.83 3.72 8.60
CA ASP A 79 8.64 4.10 10.01
C ASP A 79 9.25 3.01 10.89
N ILE A 80 10.46 3.24 11.36
CA ILE A 80 11.18 2.26 12.17
C ILE A 80 10.67 2.31 13.60
N ARG A 81 9.95 1.26 14.00
CA ARG A 81 9.50 1.08 15.38
C ARG A 81 10.41 0.11 16.09
N LYS A 82 10.89 0.52 17.25
CA LYS A 82 11.59 -0.40 18.14
C LYS A 82 10.55 -1.30 18.79
N GLN A 83 10.60 -2.57 18.47
CA GLN A 83 9.74 -3.57 19.07
C GLN A 83 10.50 -4.33 20.14
N ALA A 84 9.81 -4.72 21.20
CA ALA A 84 10.36 -5.62 22.20
C ALA A 84 10.56 -7.01 21.57
N GLY A 85 11.77 -7.51 21.66
CA GLY A 85 12.07 -8.89 21.25
C GLY A 85 11.64 -9.89 22.30
N ILE A 86 11.56 -11.15 21.93
CA ILE A 86 11.32 -12.26 22.85
C ILE A 86 12.50 -13.23 22.81
N ASP A 87 12.79 -13.81 23.96
CA ASP A 87 13.75 -14.91 24.07
C ASP A 87 13.08 -16.21 23.60
N GLY A 88 13.83 -17.07 22.90
CA GLY A 88 13.34 -18.37 22.48
C GLY A 88 12.91 -19.29 23.64
N GLU A 89 13.42 -19.05 24.83
CA GLU A 89 13.01 -19.76 26.05
C GLU A 89 11.70 -19.23 26.66
N MET A 90 11.17 -18.12 26.18
CA MET A 90 9.95 -17.53 26.71
C MET A 90 8.73 -18.39 26.41
N SER A 91 7.85 -18.57 27.40
CA SER A 91 6.61 -19.30 27.19
C SER A 91 5.64 -18.55 26.29
N LEU A 92 4.75 -19.30 25.61
CA LEU A 92 3.71 -18.68 24.77
C LEU A 92 2.82 -17.72 25.57
N ARG A 93 2.53 -18.07 26.83
CA ARG A 93 1.72 -17.20 27.69
C ARG A 93 2.43 -15.88 27.99
N ALA A 94 3.73 -15.94 28.29
CA ALA A 94 4.52 -14.74 28.55
C ALA A 94 4.63 -13.87 27.29
N ALA A 95 4.84 -14.48 26.11
CA ALA A 95 4.85 -13.78 24.84
C ALA A 95 3.51 -13.11 24.54
N TRP A 96 2.41 -13.81 24.78
CA TRP A 96 1.06 -13.27 24.60
C TRP A 96 0.80 -12.07 25.50
N ASN A 97 1.17 -12.16 26.79
CA ASN A 97 1.03 -11.06 27.72
C ASN A 97 1.86 -9.85 27.32
N LEU A 98 3.09 -10.08 26.82
CA LEU A 98 3.95 -9.02 26.33
C LEU A 98 3.32 -8.32 25.13
N MET A 99 2.78 -9.05 24.16
CA MET A 99 2.11 -8.49 23.00
C MET A 99 0.91 -7.61 23.41
N ARG A 100 0.12 -8.11 24.35
CA ARG A 100 -1.04 -7.37 24.85
C ARG A 100 -0.63 -6.09 25.60
N ASP A 101 0.41 -6.16 26.42
CA ASP A 101 0.86 -5.02 27.22
C ASP A 101 1.49 -3.91 26.39
N VAL A 102 2.14 -4.25 25.27
CA VAL A 102 2.75 -3.27 24.37
C VAL A 102 1.93 -3.00 23.09
N GLU A 103 0.74 -3.60 23.01
CA GLU A 103 -0.20 -3.41 21.89
C GLU A 103 0.43 -3.66 20.52
N ILE A 104 1.17 -4.75 20.38
CA ILE A 104 1.77 -5.18 19.11
C ILE A 104 1.21 -6.52 18.67
N ASP A 105 1.11 -6.69 17.35
CA ASP A 105 0.53 -7.90 16.76
C ASP A 105 1.60 -8.95 16.43
N THR A 106 2.85 -8.57 16.39
CA THR A 106 3.96 -9.44 15.98
C THR A 106 5.17 -9.25 16.88
N LEU A 107 5.76 -10.36 17.32
CA LEU A 107 7.03 -10.39 18.05
C LEU A 107 8.10 -11.07 17.22
N CYS A 108 9.28 -10.52 17.25
CA CYS A 108 10.47 -11.10 16.61
C CYS A 108 11.41 -11.76 17.59
#